data_fd4a26eb6e1dc436dccc3195d39768fa
#
_entry.id   fd4a26eb6e1dc436dccc3195d39768fa
#
_cell.length_a   1.000
_cell.length_b   1.000
_cell.length_c   1.000
_cell.angle_alpha   90.00
_cell.angle_beta   90.00
_cell.angle_gamma   90.00
#
_symmetry.space_group_name_H-M   'P 1'
#
loop_
_entity.id
_entity.type
_entity.pdbx_description
1 polymer ?
#
loop_
_entity_poly.entity_id
_entity_poly.type
_entity_poly.pdbx_seq_one_letter_code
_entity_poly.pdbx_strand_id
1 'polypeptide(L)'
;MSLLKHFQDTLSKILKGESDFKRSFLQPIDALLLKTFTHQGKLKEVQNPYFSIMDSHKPAKDNHIPIVEISNNRAQVDETTKHLIKIIDIKMKNLQIQEDLAQEVRDCLSYICAELLNNVADHSGASGWAMAQCYEKNGSAIEFGVVDTGVGFLERIRTKFQAFTESYAIELAIQRGVTASPPSMYGGERNAGYGLFYISELIKHIPDSELLIASNDGLIYLTNDKIKKIKLEGSIRGVLVCFSLPINLSYDLKTMLRVINTPQSQIPQEGIF
;
A
#
# COMPACT_ATOMS: atom_id res chain seq x y z
N MET A 1 -9.40 -9.85 -10.52
CA MET A 1 -9.49 -10.63 -9.25
C MET A 1 -9.13 -9.65 -8.14
N SER A 2 -9.79 -9.67 -6.97
CA SER A 2 -9.53 -8.69 -5.91
C SER A 2 -8.18 -8.91 -5.21
N LEU A 3 -7.60 -7.86 -4.64
CA LEU A 3 -6.39 -7.94 -3.82
C LEU A 3 -6.52 -8.99 -2.71
N LEU A 4 -7.70 -9.04 -2.06
CA LEU A 4 -7.94 -10.00 -0.98
C LEU A 4 -7.82 -11.45 -1.47
N LYS A 5 -8.37 -11.76 -2.64
CA LYS A 5 -8.31 -13.11 -3.19
C LYS A 5 -6.88 -13.49 -3.57
N HIS A 6 -6.15 -12.62 -4.25
CA HIS A 6 -4.73 -12.84 -4.56
C HIS A 6 -3.92 -13.11 -3.29
N PHE A 7 -4.08 -12.26 -2.28
CA PHE A 7 -3.40 -12.42 -1.00
C PHE A 7 -3.70 -13.78 -0.36
N GLN A 8 -4.98 -14.15 -0.25
CA GLN A 8 -5.40 -15.40 0.40
C GLN A 8 -4.91 -16.64 -0.35
N ASP A 9 -5.04 -16.65 -1.68
CA ASP A 9 -4.60 -17.76 -2.53
C ASP A 9 -3.08 -17.95 -2.44
N THR A 10 -2.32 -16.86 -2.52
CA THR A 10 -0.85 -16.90 -2.44
C THR A 10 -0.38 -17.28 -1.04
N LEU A 11 -0.93 -16.67 0.01
CA LEU A 11 -0.57 -17.02 1.39
C LEU A 11 -0.90 -18.48 1.71
N SER A 12 -2.07 -18.99 1.29
CA SER A 12 -2.46 -20.40 1.49
C SER A 12 -1.47 -21.36 0.85
N LYS A 13 -1.02 -21.09 -0.38
CA LYS A 13 0.02 -21.89 -1.06
C LYS A 13 1.34 -21.88 -0.29
N ILE A 14 1.80 -20.69 0.11
CA ILE A 14 3.03 -20.53 0.88
C ILE A 14 2.98 -21.32 2.19
N LEU A 15 1.88 -21.23 2.94
CA LEU A 15 1.71 -21.94 4.22
C LEU A 15 1.69 -23.47 4.05
N LYS A 16 1.29 -23.96 2.89
CA LYS A 16 1.36 -25.39 2.52
C LYS A 16 2.75 -25.81 2.04
N GLY A 17 3.72 -24.89 1.97
CA GLY A 17 5.06 -25.16 1.45
C GLY A 17 5.13 -25.25 -0.07
N GLU A 18 4.10 -24.80 -0.79
CA GLU A 18 4.11 -24.79 -2.24
C GLU A 18 5.06 -23.71 -2.76
N SER A 19 5.90 -24.06 -3.75
CA SER A 19 6.83 -23.13 -4.42
C SER A 19 6.54 -22.99 -5.92
N ASP A 20 5.63 -23.78 -6.47
CA ASP A 20 5.25 -23.75 -7.89
C ASP A 20 4.14 -22.74 -8.15
N PHE A 21 4.56 -21.59 -8.66
CA PHE A 21 3.70 -20.50 -9.12
C PHE A 21 3.77 -20.31 -10.64
N LYS A 22 4.31 -21.25 -11.41
CA LYS A 22 4.62 -21.14 -12.84
C LYS A 22 3.47 -20.61 -13.70
N ARG A 23 2.24 -21.00 -13.37
CA ARG A 23 1.01 -20.63 -14.12
C ARG A 23 0.25 -19.46 -13.48
N SER A 24 0.74 -18.90 -12.41
CA SER A 24 0.08 -17.78 -11.71
C SER A 24 0.51 -16.47 -12.35
N PHE A 25 -0.46 -15.62 -12.69
CA PHE A 25 -0.19 -14.21 -12.90
C PHE A 25 0.02 -13.57 -11.52
N LEU A 26 1.15 -12.91 -11.34
CA LEU A 26 1.51 -12.28 -10.08
C LEU A 26 1.16 -10.79 -10.12
N GLN A 27 0.36 -10.35 -9.16
CA GLN A 27 0.16 -8.94 -8.83
C GLN A 27 1.26 -8.47 -7.85
N PRO A 28 1.42 -7.15 -7.62
CA PRO A 28 2.35 -6.63 -6.63
C PRO A 28 2.22 -7.29 -5.26
N ILE A 29 0.99 -7.54 -4.81
CA ILE A 29 0.72 -8.19 -3.52
C ILE A 29 1.29 -9.62 -3.47
N ASP A 30 1.15 -10.39 -4.54
CA ASP A 30 1.69 -11.76 -4.63
C ASP A 30 3.21 -11.74 -4.61
N ALA A 31 3.81 -10.88 -5.44
CA ALA A 31 5.26 -10.77 -5.59
C ALA A 31 5.93 -10.32 -4.27
N LEU A 32 5.32 -9.37 -3.56
CA LEU A 32 5.82 -8.90 -2.26
C LEU A 32 5.70 -9.98 -1.18
N LEU A 33 4.61 -10.76 -1.14
CA LEU A 33 4.48 -11.91 -0.25
C LEU A 33 5.58 -12.94 -0.53
N LEU A 34 5.74 -13.35 -1.78
CA LEU A 34 6.77 -14.30 -2.19
C LEU A 34 8.16 -13.82 -1.81
N LYS A 35 8.49 -12.54 -2.05
CA LYS A 35 9.76 -11.93 -1.66
C LYS A 35 9.98 -11.98 -0.15
N THR A 36 8.97 -11.63 0.64
CA THR A 36 9.03 -11.64 2.10
C THR A 36 9.30 -13.03 2.64
N PHE A 37 8.56 -14.04 2.19
CA PHE A 37 8.71 -15.41 2.67
C PHE A 37 10.02 -16.05 2.20
N THR A 38 10.52 -15.71 1.01
CA THR A 38 11.85 -16.13 0.53
C THR A 38 12.95 -15.50 1.40
N HIS A 39 12.86 -14.20 1.68
CA HIS A 39 13.81 -13.51 2.56
C HIS A 39 13.84 -14.10 3.98
N GLN A 40 12.69 -14.51 4.50
CA GLN A 40 12.58 -15.17 5.80
C GLN A 40 13.05 -16.64 5.81
N GLY A 41 13.49 -17.17 4.67
CA GLY A 41 13.91 -18.57 4.53
C GLY A 41 12.78 -19.61 4.60
N LYS A 42 11.52 -19.15 4.56
CA LYS A 42 10.31 -20.01 4.58
C LYS A 42 9.99 -20.60 3.20
N LEU A 43 10.43 -19.92 2.13
CA LEU A 43 10.44 -20.43 0.77
C LEU A 43 11.88 -20.53 0.28
N LYS A 44 12.28 -21.69 -0.27
CA LYS A 44 13.65 -21.89 -0.79
C LYS A 44 13.80 -21.27 -2.19
N GLU A 45 12.80 -21.45 -3.03
CA GLU A 45 12.81 -21.00 -4.42
C GLU A 45 11.37 -20.72 -4.87
N VAL A 46 11.18 -19.64 -5.63
CA VAL A 46 9.89 -19.32 -6.27
C VAL A 46 9.97 -19.68 -7.75
N GLN A 47 9.22 -20.70 -8.14
CA GLN A 47 9.14 -21.15 -9.54
C GLN A 47 8.08 -20.32 -10.28
N ASN A 48 8.45 -19.12 -10.70
CA ASN A 48 7.63 -18.26 -11.55
C ASN A 48 8.52 -17.41 -12.45
N PRO A 49 8.34 -17.43 -13.78
CA PRO A 49 9.19 -16.67 -14.71
C PRO A 49 9.05 -15.16 -14.55
N TYR A 50 7.87 -14.67 -14.17
CA TYR A 50 7.65 -13.24 -13.94
C TYR A 50 8.27 -12.78 -12.63
N PHE A 51 8.26 -13.60 -11.58
CA PHE A 51 8.89 -13.27 -10.30
C PHE A 51 10.39 -13.01 -10.48
N SER A 52 11.08 -13.86 -11.23
CA SER A 52 12.51 -13.68 -11.53
C SER A 52 12.80 -12.36 -12.27
N ILE A 53 11.90 -11.93 -13.15
CA ILE A 53 12.01 -10.64 -13.85
C ILE A 53 11.77 -9.48 -12.88
N MET A 54 10.74 -9.59 -12.05
CA MET A 54 10.37 -8.57 -11.06
C MET A 54 11.44 -8.38 -9.98
N ASP A 55 12.12 -9.47 -9.58
CA ASP A 55 13.19 -9.46 -8.57
C ASP A 55 14.58 -9.12 -9.16
N SER A 56 14.72 -8.89 -10.47
CA SER A 56 16.01 -8.78 -11.15
C SER A 56 16.65 -7.39 -11.15
N HIS A 57 16.11 -6.38 -10.48
CA HIS A 57 16.59 -4.99 -10.44
C HIS A 57 16.76 -4.33 -11.83
N LYS A 58 16.17 -4.90 -12.87
CA LYS A 58 16.20 -4.30 -14.20
C LYS A 58 15.29 -3.07 -14.25
N PRO A 59 15.67 -2.02 -14.99
CA PRO A 59 14.85 -0.83 -15.12
C PRO A 59 13.43 -1.20 -15.55
N ALA A 60 12.46 -0.56 -14.89
CA ALA A 60 11.05 -0.74 -15.14
C ALA A 60 10.73 -0.52 -16.62
N LYS A 61 9.94 -1.40 -17.19
CA LYS A 61 9.20 -1.11 -18.41
C LYS A 61 8.10 -0.09 -18.09
N ASP A 62 7.52 0.53 -19.10
CA ASP A 62 6.54 1.62 -18.97
C ASP A 62 5.27 1.28 -18.16
N ASN A 63 5.13 0.08 -17.65
CA ASN A 63 3.94 -0.38 -16.94
C ASN A 63 4.19 -0.98 -15.54
N HIS A 64 5.44 -1.10 -15.07
CA HIS A 64 5.73 -1.63 -13.72
C HIS A 64 7.03 -1.10 -13.14
N ILE A 65 7.08 -1.00 -11.81
CA ILE A 65 8.30 -0.89 -11.03
C ILE A 65 8.62 -2.30 -10.51
N PRO A 66 9.84 -2.84 -10.76
CA PRO A 66 10.25 -4.12 -10.20
C PRO A 66 10.27 -4.07 -8.67
N ILE A 67 10.48 -5.19 -8.03
CA ILE A 67 10.66 -5.22 -6.57
C ILE A 67 11.93 -4.43 -6.23
N VAL A 68 11.74 -3.31 -5.53
CA VAL A 68 12.81 -2.42 -5.08
C VAL A 68 12.98 -2.60 -3.58
N GLU A 69 14.21 -2.85 -3.13
CA GLU A 69 14.52 -2.86 -1.70
C GLU A 69 14.51 -1.43 -1.15
N ILE A 70 13.82 -1.23 -0.04
CA ILE A 70 13.73 0.05 0.66
C ILE A 70 14.71 0.00 1.82
N SER A 71 15.78 0.76 1.71
CA SER A 71 16.73 0.99 2.79
C SER A 71 16.37 2.27 3.56
N ASN A 72 17.00 2.49 4.70
CA ASN A 72 16.87 3.75 5.47
C ASN A 72 17.44 4.97 4.74
N ASN A 73 17.50 4.92 3.42
CA ASN A 73 18.02 5.98 2.57
C ASN A 73 16.87 6.76 1.92
N ARG A 74 16.63 7.98 2.37
CA ARG A 74 15.58 8.87 1.84
C ARG A 74 15.75 9.20 0.36
N ALA A 75 16.98 9.25 -0.16
CA ALA A 75 17.20 9.45 -1.58
C ALA A 75 16.61 8.30 -2.42
N GLN A 76 16.65 7.08 -1.92
CA GLN A 76 16.03 5.92 -2.57
C GLN A 76 14.50 5.99 -2.51
N VAL A 77 13.92 6.47 -1.40
CA VAL A 77 12.47 6.70 -1.30
C VAL A 77 12.03 7.72 -2.36
N ASP A 78 12.75 8.85 -2.48
CA ASP A 78 12.47 9.90 -3.46
C ASP A 78 12.61 9.37 -4.90
N GLU A 79 13.63 8.57 -5.20
CA GLU A 79 13.84 7.96 -6.51
C GLU A 79 12.72 6.98 -6.86
N THR A 80 12.34 6.11 -5.93
CA THR A 80 11.24 5.14 -6.12
C THR A 80 9.93 5.88 -6.37
N THR A 81 9.64 6.93 -5.59
CA THR A 81 8.45 7.76 -5.77
C THR A 81 8.44 8.43 -7.15
N LYS A 82 9.56 9.01 -7.58
CA LYS A 82 9.68 9.63 -8.92
C LYS A 82 9.45 8.62 -10.05
N HIS A 83 9.97 7.41 -9.93
CA HIS A 83 9.74 6.37 -10.91
C HIS A 83 8.27 5.97 -10.99
N LEU A 84 7.59 5.83 -9.85
CA LEU A 84 6.16 5.55 -9.80
C LEU A 84 5.36 6.65 -10.52
N ILE A 85 5.61 7.92 -10.18
CA ILE A 85 4.92 9.05 -10.81
C ILE A 85 5.15 9.08 -12.31
N LYS A 86 6.36 8.78 -12.79
CA LYS A 86 6.64 8.67 -14.24
C LYS A 86 5.79 7.63 -14.94
N ILE A 87 5.58 6.46 -14.32
CA ILE A 87 4.72 5.41 -14.88
C ILE A 87 3.26 5.87 -14.94
N ILE A 88 2.78 6.52 -13.87
CA ILE A 88 1.45 7.11 -13.80
C ILE A 88 1.27 8.15 -14.90
N ASP A 89 2.24 9.05 -15.10
CA ASP A 89 2.24 10.05 -16.16
C ASP A 89 2.08 9.46 -17.56
N ILE A 90 2.85 8.42 -17.86
CA ILE A 90 2.78 7.73 -19.16
C ILE A 90 1.36 7.19 -19.36
N LYS A 91 0.78 6.58 -18.32
CA LYS A 91 -0.57 6.02 -18.40
C LYS A 91 -1.65 7.08 -18.54
N MET A 92 -1.58 8.16 -17.77
CA MET A 92 -2.54 9.26 -17.87
C MET A 92 -2.51 9.94 -19.25
N LYS A 93 -1.32 10.13 -19.85
CA LYS A 93 -1.16 10.62 -21.21
C LYS A 93 -1.79 9.69 -22.25
N ASN A 94 -1.59 8.37 -22.12
CA ASN A 94 -2.19 7.38 -23.00
C ASN A 94 -3.73 7.37 -22.90
N LEU A 95 -4.28 7.68 -21.72
CA LEU A 95 -5.72 7.80 -21.48
C LEU A 95 -6.28 9.19 -21.81
N GLN A 96 -5.46 10.13 -22.26
CA GLN A 96 -5.84 11.51 -22.61
C GLN A 96 -6.50 12.26 -21.43
N ILE A 97 -6.04 12.00 -20.20
CA ILE A 97 -6.51 12.70 -19.00
C ILE A 97 -6.11 14.17 -19.06
N GLN A 98 -7.02 15.06 -18.68
CA GLN A 98 -6.75 16.49 -18.63
C GLN A 98 -5.61 16.82 -17.67
N GLU A 99 -4.72 17.75 -18.04
CA GLU A 99 -3.47 18.00 -17.30
C GLU A 99 -3.69 18.45 -15.85
N ASP A 100 -4.70 19.28 -15.58
CA ASP A 100 -5.01 19.73 -14.23
C ASP A 100 -5.38 18.55 -13.33
N LEU A 101 -6.19 17.61 -13.82
CA LEU A 101 -6.55 16.40 -13.09
C LEU A 101 -5.35 15.46 -12.96
N ALA A 102 -4.54 15.34 -14.04
CA ALA A 102 -3.33 14.54 -13.99
C ALA A 102 -2.35 15.05 -12.93
N GLN A 103 -2.21 16.38 -12.76
CA GLN A 103 -1.38 16.97 -11.72
C GLN A 103 -1.89 16.65 -10.32
N GLU A 104 -3.20 16.77 -10.07
CA GLU A 104 -3.80 16.44 -8.76
C GLU A 104 -3.58 14.97 -8.37
N VAL A 105 -3.68 14.06 -9.34
CA VAL A 105 -3.41 12.63 -9.13
C VAL A 105 -1.93 12.40 -8.78
N ARG A 106 -1.03 13.02 -9.53
CA ARG A 106 0.42 12.93 -9.26
C ARG A 106 0.75 13.36 -7.85
N ASP A 107 0.25 14.53 -7.45
CA ASP A 107 0.55 15.12 -6.14
C ASP A 107 0.01 14.23 -5.02
N CYS A 108 -1.22 13.74 -5.15
CA CYS A 108 -1.85 12.86 -4.19
C CYS A 108 -1.11 11.52 -4.07
N LEU A 109 -0.87 10.83 -5.18
CA LEU A 109 -0.20 9.54 -5.17
C LEU A 109 1.28 9.66 -4.76
N SER A 110 1.96 10.74 -5.17
CA SER A 110 3.32 11.02 -4.72
C SER A 110 3.40 11.13 -3.21
N TYR A 111 2.48 11.89 -2.60
CA TYR A 111 2.40 12.02 -1.15
C TYR A 111 2.14 10.67 -0.46
N ILE A 112 1.10 9.93 -0.88
CA ILE A 112 0.72 8.65 -0.27
C ILE A 112 1.86 7.64 -0.38
N CYS A 113 2.44 7.48 -1.58
CA CYS A 113 3.52 6.53 -1.79
C CYS A 113 4.78 6.90 -1.02
N ALA A 114 5.15 8.18 -0.96
CA ALA A 114 6.27 8.64 -0.15
C ALA A 114 6.06 8.36 1.35
N GLU A 115 4.85 8.58 1.87
CA GLU A 115 4.52 8.25 3.27
C GLU A 115 4.63 6.74 3.54
N LEU A 116 4.10 5.88 2.65
CA LEU A 116 4.18 4.44 2.80
C LEU A 116 5.62 3.93 2.73
N LEU A 117 6.43 4.46 1.81
CA LEU A 117 7.86 4.14 1.68
C LEU A 117 8.65 4.62 2.90
N ASN A 118 8.38 5.84 3.40
CA ASN A 118 9.00 6.36 4.62
C ASN A 118 8.63 5.52 5.85
N ASN A 119 7.40 5.01 5.94
CA ASN A 119 7.00 4.12 7.01
C ASN A 119 7.86 2.84 7.04
N VAL A 120 8.21 2.28 5.88
CA VAL A 120 9.14 1.16 5.79
C VAL A 120 10.55 1.59 6.21
N ALA A 121 11.07 2.69 5.67
CA ALA A 121 12.42 3.16 5.93
C ALA A 121 12.65 3.57 7.40
N ASP A 122 11.69 4.30 8.00
CA ASP A 122 11.85 4.90 9.33
C ASP A 122 11.43 3.94 10.46
N HIS A 123 10.55 2.99 10.18
CA HIS A 123 9.85 2.25 11.22
C HIS A 123 10.04 0.74 11.20
N SER A 124 10.47 0.16 10.09
CA SER A 124 10.59 -1.29 10.04
C SER A 124 11.73 -1.80 10.94
N GLY A 125 12.84 -1.08 11.02
CA GLY A 125 14.07 -1.57 11.64
C GLY A 125 14.57 -2.88 11.00
N ALA A 126 14.04 -3.20 9.82
CA ALA A 126 14.24 -4.47 9.12
C ALA A 126 14.22 -4.22 7.60
N SER A 127 14.38 -5.28 6.81
CA SER A 127 14.30 -5.18 5.35
C SER A 127 12.87 -4.90 4.90
N GLY A 128 12.75 -4.12 3.84
CA GLY A 128 11.48 -3.82 3.21
C GLY A 128 11.58 -3.69 1.70
N TRP A 129 10.48 -3.86 1.01
CA TRP A 129 10.39 -3.81 -0.44
C TRP A 129 9.13 -3.09 -0.89
N ALA A 130 9.22 -2.50 -2.08
CA ALA A 130 8.08 -1.92 -2.77
C ALA A 130 8.00 -2.42 -4.21
N MET A 131 6.79 -2.41 -4.76
CA MET A 131 6.51 -2.74 -6.14
C MET A 131 5.27 -2.00 -6.62
N ALA A 132 5.24 -1.65 -7.92
CA ALA A 132 4.06 -1.11 -8.56
C ALA A 132 3.82 -1.74 -9.92
N GLN A 133 2.55 -1.80 -10.32
CA GLN A 133 2.15 -2.25 -11.65
C GLN A 133 0.92 -1.49 -12.12
N CYS A 134 0.92 -1.08 -13.41
CA CYS A 134 -0.22 -0.48 -14.06
C CYS A 134 -0.83 -1.48 -15.06
N TYR A 135 -2.14 -1.61 -15.03
CA TYR A 135 -2.92 -2.47 -15.93
C TYR A 135 -3.68 -1.65 -16.94
N GLU A 136 -3.80 -2.17 -18.17
CA GLU A 136 -4.53 -1.52 -19.28
C GLU A 136 -5.85 -2.20 -19.60
N LYS A 137 -6.01 -3.47 -19.19
CA LYS A 137 -7.20 -4.26 -19.50
C LYS A 137 -8.22 -4.18 -18.37
N ASN A 138 -9.51 -4.08 -18.72
CA ASN A 138 -10.65 -4.10 -17.79
C ASN A 138 -10.73 -2.91 -16.82
N GLY A 139 -10.49 -1.69 -17.31
CA GLY A 139 -10.44 -0.49 -16.49
C GLY A 139 -9.02 -0.26 -15.95
N SER A 140 -8.30 0.67 -16.56
CA SER A 140 -6.92 0.96 -16.22
C SER A 140 -6.78 1.21 -14.72
N ALA A 141 -5.93 0.45 -14.05
CA ALA A 141 -5.67 0.57 -12.62
C ALA A 141 -4.18 0.60 -12.33
N ILE A 142 -3.81 1.27 -11.25
CA ILE A 142 -2.50 1.17 -10.63
C ILE A 142 -2.60 0.37 -9.35
N GLU A 143 -1.74 -0.63 -9.21
CA GLU A 143 -1.48 -1.30 -7.95
C GLU A 143 -0.11 -0.90 -7.44
N PHE A 144 -0.06 -0.52 -6.18
CA PHE A 144 1.18 -0.22 -5.46
C PHE A 144 1.17 -0.98 -4.14
N GLY A 145 2.29 -1.57 -3.81
CA GLY A 145 2.47 -2.26 -2.55
C GLY A 145 3.81 -1.97 -1.92
N VAL A 146 3.83 -2.01 -0.60
CA VAL A 146 5.03 -2.00 0.24
C VAL A 146 4.94 -3.11 1.27
N VAL A 147 6.07 -3.69 1.63
CA VAL A 147 6.16 -4.69 2.69
C VAL A 147 7.44 -4.48 3.49
N ASP A 148 7.36 -4.71 4.79
CA ASP A 148 8.53 -4.82 5.67
C ASP A 148 8.49 -6.12 6.49
N THR A 149 9.60 -6.48 7.10
CA THR A 149 9.73 -7.65 7.98
C THR A 149 9.92 -7.25 9.46
N GLY A 150 9.44 -6.06 9.82
CA GLY A 150 9.56 -5.50 11.17
C GLY A 150 8.61 -6.12 12.19
N VAL A 151 8.29 -5.35 13.23
CA VAL A 151 7.52 -5.84 14.39
C VAL A 151 6.00 -5.84 14.20
N GLY A 152 5.50 -5.13 13.18
CA GLY A 152 4.07 -4.99 12.93
C GLY A 152 3.43 -3.77 13.64
N PHE A 153 2.11 -3.61 13.45
CA PHE A 153 1.38 -2.47 14.02
C PHE A 153 1.14 -2.60 15.52
N LEU A 154 0.79 -3.79 16.00
CA LEU A 154 0.36 -3.97 17.40
C LEU A 154 1.44 -3.56 18.39
N GLU A 155 2.68 -3.98 18.17
CA GLU A 155 3.79 -3.65 19.06
C GLU A 155 4.03 -2.14 19.12
N ARG A 156 3.92 -1.45 17.99
CA ARG A 156 4.13 0.01 17.91
C ARG A 156 2.97 0.80 18.48
N ILE A 157 1.74 0.45 18.10
CA ILE A 157 0.53 1.16 18.54
C ILE A 157 0.36 1.05 20.08
N ARG A 158 0.72 -0.09 20.67
CA ARG A 158 0.68 -0.30 22.13
C ARG A 158 1.53 0.67 22.94
N THR A 159 2.51 1.31 22.34
CA THR A 159 3.33 2.32 23.04
C THR A 159 2.53 3.56 23.42
N LYS A 160 1.41 3.83 22.74
CA LYS A 160 0.59 5.04 22.94
C LYS A 160 -0.90 4.75 23.11
N PHE A 161 -1.39 3.63 22.60
CA PHE A 161 -2.80 3.29 22.57
C PHE A 161 -3.05 1.89 23.12
N GLN A 162 -4.23 1.67 23.71
CA GLN A 162 -4.63 0.32 24.10
C GLN A 162 -5.09 -0.47 22.87
N ALA A 163 -4.34 -1.48 22.49
CA ALA A 163 -4.68 -2.40 21.40
C ALA A 163 -4.34 -3.83 21.83
N PHE A 164 -5.19 -4.79 21.46
CA PHE A 164 -5.08 -6.18 21.87
C PHE A 164 -4.88 -7.14 20.69
N THR A 165 -5.22 -6.72 19.47
CA THR A 165 -5.08 -7.53 18.25
C THR A 165 -4.44 -6.70 17.14
N GLU A 166 -3.76 -7.37 16.22
CA GLU A 166 -3.18 -6.72 15.04
C GLU A 166 -4.25 -6.01 14.20
N SER A 167 -5.40 -6.65 13.95
CA SER A 167 -6.47 -6.01 13.19
C SER A 167 -6.99 -4.73 13.83
N TYR A 168 -7.06 -4.67 15.17
CA TYR A 168 -7.46 -3.45 15.86
C TYR A 168 -6.35 -2.39 15.82
N ALA A 169 -5.09 -2.78 15.91
CA ALA A 169 -3.96 -1.86 15.75
C ALA A 169 -3.90 -1.26 14.34
N ILE A 170 -4.19 -2.05 13.29
CA ILE A 170 -4.33 -1.53 11.92
C ILE A 170 -5.50 -0.54 11.84
N GLU A 171 -6.65 -0.87 12.45
CA GLU A 171 -7.81 0.03 12.47
C GLU A 171 -7.51 1.37 13.14
N LEU A 172 -6.73 1.39 14.20
CA LEU A 172 -6.25 2.63 14.81
C LEU A 172 -5.29 3.37 13.86
N ALA A 173 -4.36 2.67 13.22
CA ALA A 173 -3.35 3.27 12.35
C ALA A 173 -3.92 3.95 11.09
N ILE A 174 -5.12 3.56 10.63
CA ILE A 174 -5.82 4.23 9.52
C ILE A 174 -6.67 5.41 9.99
N GLN A 175 -6.72 5.74 11.28
CA GLN A 175 -7.42 6.91 11.77
C GLN A 175 -6.56 8.18 11.65
N ARG A 176 -7.22 9.32 11.51
CA ARG A 176 -6.57 10.61 11.34
C ARG A 176 -5.65 10.94 12.52
N GLY A 177 -4.39 11.24 12.22
CA GLY A 177 -3.42 11.70 13.23
C GLY A 177 -2.94 10.63 14.21
N VAL A 178 -3.30 9.36 13.99
CA VAL A 178 -2.77 8.25 14.80
C VAL A 178 -1.38 7.88 14.29
N THR A 179 -0.36 8.15 15.08
CA THR A 179 1.03 7.78 14.81
C THR A 179 1.71 7.24 16.05
N ALA A 180 2.49 6.19 15.88
CA ALA A 180 3.39 5.68 16.91
C ALA A 180 4.75 6.42 16.91
N SER A 181 5.02 7.26 15.92
CA SER A 181 6.26 8.04 15.84
C SER A 181 6.38 9.01 17.01
N PRO A 182 7.59 9.21 17.57
CA PRO A 182 7.82 10.27 18.54
C PRO A 182 7.61 11.64 17.88
N PRO A 183 7.20 12.68 18.64
CA PRO A 183 7.13 14.04 18.14
C PRO A 183 8.50 14.47 17.58
N SER A 184 8.51 15.14 16.43
CA SER A 184 9.75 15.68 15.89
C SER A 184 10.31 16.76 16.82
N MET A 185 11.58 16.63 17.23
CA MET A 185 12.26 17.62 18.08
C MET A 185 12.43 19.00 17.37
N TYR A 186 12.22 19.08 16.06
CA TYR A 186 12.42 20.29 15.27
C TYR A 186 11.13 20.88 14.68
N GLY A 187 9.95 20.55 15.25
CA GLY A 187 8.68 21.20 14.91
C GLY A 187 8.17 20.97 13.47
N GLY A 188 8.79 20.10 12.71
CA GLY A 188 8.28 19.68 11.40
C GLY A 188 7.26 18.54 11.56
N GLU A 189 6.09 18.67 10.98
CA GLU A 189 5.05 17.61 10.91
C GLU A 189 5.46 16.45 9.98
N ARG A 190 6.75 16.13 9.91
CA ARG A 190 7.25 15.01 9.11
C ARG A 190 6.83 13.70 9.77
N ASN A 191 6.10 12.87 9.05
CA ASN A 191 5.50 11.59 9.49
C ASN A 191 4.32 11.77 10.48
N ALA A 192 3.39 12.66 10.16
CA ALA A 192 2.23 12.96 10.98
C ALA A 192 1.20 11.81 11.07
N GLY A 193 1.48 10.62 10.49
CA GLY A 193 0.58 9.47 10.50
C GLY A 193 -0.62 9.62 9.55
N TYR A 194 -0.50 10.45 8.53
CA TYR A 194 -1.60 10.70 7.61
C TYR A 194 -1.60 9.81 6.37
N GLY A 195 -0.51 9.15 6.00
CA GLY A 195 -0.43 8.38 4.75
C GLY A 195 -1.45 7.25 4.69
N LEU A 196 -1.54 6.42 5.74
CA LEU A 196 -2.54 5.36 5.82
C LEU A 196 -3.97 5.90 5.95
N PHE A 197 -4.15 7.01 6.65
CA PHE A 197 -5.43 7.70 6.74
C PHE A 197 -5.89 8.18 5.36
N TYR A 198 -5.04 8.93 4.62
CA TYR A 198 -5.40 9.43 3.30
C TYR A 198 -5.75 8.34 2.32
N ILE A 199 -4.93 7.28 2.22
CA ILE A 199 -5.25 6.18 1.30
C ILE A 199 -6.54 5.48 1.71
N SER A 200 -6.80 5.27 3.00
CA SER A 200 -8.05 4.65 3.47
C SER A 200 -9.27 5.49 3.14
N GLU A 201 -9.20 6.81 3.28
CA GLU A 201 -10.29 7.71 2.91
C GLU A 201 -10.50 7.75 1.39
N LEU A 202 -9.43 7.81 0.59
CA LEU A 202 -9.56 7.74 -0.87
C LEU A 202 -10.28 6.45 -1.31
N ILE A 203 -9.90 5.29 -0.77
CA ILE A 203 -10.53 4.02 -1.08
C ILE A 203 -12.04 4.01 -0.74
N LYS A 204 -12.44 4.66 0.34
CA LYS A 204 -13.87 4.78 0.71
C LYS A 204 -14.69 5.60 -0.29
N HIS A 205 -14.05 6.51 -1.02
CA HIS A 205 -14.74 7.44 -1.92
C HIS A 205 -14.59 7.06 -3.40
N ILE A 206 -13.63 6.22 -3.75
CA ILE A 206 -13.33 5.86 -5.14
C ILE A 206 -13.92 4.48 -5.47
N PRO A 207 -14.91 4.38 -6.37
CA PRO A 207 -15.43 3.09 -6.81
C PRO A 207 -14.32 2.19 -7.39
N ASP A 208 -14.47 0.89 -7.27
CA ASP A 208 -13.54 -0.13 -7.79
C ASP A 208 -12.11 -0.01 -7.24
N SER A 209 -11.91 0.73 -6.16
CA SER A 209 -10.64 0.81 -5.46
C SER A 209 -10.57 -0.20 -4.30
N GLU A 210 -9.37 -0.61 -3.96
CA GLU A 210 -9.11 -1.59 -2.92
C GLU A 210 -7.88 -1.21 -2.09
N LEU A 211 -7.93 -1.45 -0.77
CA LEU A 211 -6.79 -1.36 0.13
C LEU A 211 -6.73 -2.63 0.97
N LEU A 212 -5.56 -3.25 1.02
CA LEU A 212 -5.27 -4.36 1.91
C LEU A 212 -4.09 -4.00 2.80
N ILE A 213 -4.30 -4.11 4.11
CA ILE A 213 -3.26 -3.94 5.12
C ILE A 213 -3.20 -5.21 5.94
N ALA A 214 -2.06 -5.88 5.92
CA ALA A 214 -1.81 -7.06 6.74
C ALA A 214 -0.61 -6.80 7.67
N SER A 215 -0.71 -7.26 8.90
CA SER A 215 0.35 -7.17 9.91
C SER A 215 0.29 -8.39 10.80
N ASN A 216 1.38 -9.11 10.88
CA ASN A 216 1.50 -10.37 11.60
C ASN A 216 0.32 -11.33 11.32
N ASP A 217 -0.62 -11.52 12.26
CA ASP A 217 -1.80 -12.38 12.13
C ASP A 217 -3.11 -11.61 11.85
N GLY A 218 -3.04 -10.29 11.68
CA GLY A 218 -4.19 -9.44 11.40
C GLY A 218 -4.21 -8.89 9.97
N LEU A 219 -5.41 -8.72 9.43
CA LEU A 219 -5.64 -8.12 8.12
C LEU A 219 -6.88 -7.23 8.14
N ILE A 220 -6.76 -6.06 7.50
CA ILE A 220 -7.89 -5.23 7.09
C ILE A 220 -7.91 -5.16 5.57
N TYR A 221 -9.09 -5.41 5.00
CA TYR A 221 -9.40 -5.21 3.60
C TYR A 221 -10.52 -4.20 3.47
N LEU A 222 -10.28 -3.13 2.75
CA LEU A 222 -11.16 -1.98 2.56
C LEU A 222 -11.49 -1.81 1.09
N THR A 223 -12.76 -1.58 0.80
CA THR A 223 -13.29 -1.08 -0.49
C THR A 223 -14.15 0.14 -0.21
N ASN A 224 -14.70 0.80 -1.25
CA ASN A 224 -15.59 1.92 -1.06
C ASN A 224 -16.82 1.59 -0.18
N ASP A 225 -17.29 0.34 -0.21
CA ASP A 225 -18.53 -0.06 0.48
C ASP A 225 -18.30 -0.80 1.80
N LYS A 226 -17.12 -1.42 1.98
CA LYS A 226 -16.93 -2.45 3.01
C LYS A 226 -15.55 -2.41 3.64
N ILE A 227 -15.53 -2.66 4.93
CA ILE A 227 -14.34 -2.99 5.69
C ILE A 227 -14.47 -4.42 6.21
N LYS A 228 -13.47 -5.25 5.96
CA LYS A 228 -13.36 -6.60 6.50
C LYS A 228 -12.13 -6.70 7.38
N LYS A 229 -12.34 -7.21 8.59
CA LYS A 229 -11.26 -7.54 9.53
C LYS A 229 -11.11 -9.05 9.55
N ILE A 230 -9.91 -9.54 9.31
CA ILE A 230 -9.63 -10.96 9.17
C ILE A 230 -8.46 -11.31 10.09
N LYS A 231 -8.62 -12.38 10.86
CA LYS A 231 -7.50 -13.04 11.53
C LYS A 231 -6.92 -14.06 10.55
N LEU A 232 -5.62 -13.99 10.30
CA LEU A 232 -4.93 -14.92 9.41
C LEU A 232 -4.64 -16.23 10.13
N GLU A 233 -4.70 -17.34 9.39
CA GLU A 233 -4.31 -18.67 9.88
C GLU A 233 -2.78 -18.79 10.08
N GLY A 234 -2.01 -17.88 9.51
CA GLY A 234 -0.56 -17.79 9.64
C GLY A 234 -0.11 -16.35 9.82
N SER A 235 1.18 -16.14 10.08
CA SER A 235 1.77 -14.81 10.27
C SER A 235 2.70 -14.44 9.13
N ILE A 236 2.56 -13.21 8.62
CA ILE A 236 3.47 -12.65 7.60
C ILE A 236 4.73 -12.01 8.20
N ARG A 237 4.81 -11.81 9.51
CA ARG A 237 5.83 -11.04 10.23
C ARG A 237 6.15 -9.70 9.54
N GLY A 238 5.76 -8.61 10.18
CA GLY A 238 5.92 -7.26 9.65
C GLY A 238 4.61 -6.67 9.14
N VAL A 239 4.71 -5.76 8.19
CA VAL A 239 3.57 -5.04 7.61
C VAL A 239 3.59 -5.16 6.10
N LEU A 240 2.45 -5.47 5.51
CA LEU A 240 2.18 -5.37 4.07
C LEU A 240 1.04 -4.39 3.86
N VAL A 241 1.26 -3.38 3.03
CA VAL A 241 0.22 -2.46 2.56
C VAL A 241 0.18 -2.54 1.04
N CYS A 242 -0.98 -2.81 0.47
CA CYS A 242 -1.18 -2.80 -0.98
C CYS A 242 -2.52 -2.14 -1.32
N PHE A 243 -2.52 -1.26 -2.32
CA PHE A 243 -3.74 -0.66 -2.82
C PHE A 243 -3.85 -0.79 -4.34
N SER A 244 -5.08 -0.79 -4.82
CA SER A 244 -5.43 -0.71 -6.23
C SER A 244 -6.36 0.49 -6.46
N LEU A 245 -5.98 1.37 -7.37
CA LEU A 245 -6.77 2.55 -7.73
C LEU A 245 -7.01 2.57 -9.25
N PRO A 246 -8.25 2.74 -9.72
CA PRO A 246 -8.52 2.97 -11.14
C PRO A 246 -7.91 4.29 -11.59
N ILE A 247 -7.33 4.29 -12.80
CA ILE A 247 -6.69 5.49 -13.38
C ILE A 247 -7.68 6.31 -14.21
N ASN A 248 -8.78 5.70 -14.67
CA ASN A 248 -9.85 6.35 -15.42
C ASN A 248 -10.72 7.25 -14.53
N LEU A 249 -10.13 8.28 -14.03
CA LEU A 249 -10.66 9.15 -12.98
C LEU A 249 -11.91 9.89 -13.46
N SER A 250 -13.09 9.41 -13.08
CA SER A 250 -14.36 10.12 -13.25
C SER A 250 -14.79 10.89 -11.99
N TYR A 251 -13.91 10.99 -10.99
CA TYR A 251 -14.21 11.60 -9.70
C TYR A 251 -13.39 12.86 -9.48
N ASP A 252 -14.00 13.81 -8.81
CA ASP A 252 -13.36 15.05 -8.40
C ASP A 252 -12.45 14.80 -7.18
N LEU A 253 -11.19 14.41 -7.46
CA LEU A 253 -10.19 14.15 -6.44
C LEU A 253 -9.93 15.38 -5.58
N LYS A 254 -10.00 16.59 -6.15
CA LYS A 254 -9.80 17.85 -5.44
C LYS A 254 -10.86 18.09 -4.38
N THR A 255 -12.13 17.86 -4.72
CA THR A 255 -13.22 17.94 -3.74
C THR A 255 -13.07 16.85 -2.67
N MET A 256 -12.71 15.62 -3.03
CA MET A 256 -12.43 14.56 -2.07
C MET A 256 -11.32 14.94 -1.11
N LEU A 257 -10.17 15.42 -1.60
CA LEU A 257 -9.05 15.84 -0.75
C LEU A 257 -9.42 17.03 0.15
N ARG A 258 -10.26 17.95 -0.32
CA ARG A 258 -10.81 19.04 0.53
C ARG A 258 -11.65 18.48 1.67
N VAL A 259 -12.59 17.56 1.38
CA VAL A 259 -13.42 16.91 2.40
C VAL A 259 -12.56 16.17 3.42
N ILE A 260 -11.61 15.38 2.95
CA ILE A 260 -10.69 14.65 3.81
C ILE A 260 -9.87 15.59 4.70
N ASN A 261 -9.45 16.74 4.19
CA ASN A 261 -8.64 17.73 4.91
C ASN A 261 -9.45 18.65 5.84
N THR A 262 -10.77 18.72 5.67
CA THR A 262 -11.62 19.58 6.53
C THR A 262 -11.67 18.98 7.94
N PRO A 263 -11.36 19.76 9.01
CA PRO A 263 -11.53 19.28 10.38
C PRO A 263 -12.96 18.85 10.65
N GLN A 264 -13.18 17.73 11.32
CA GLN A 264 -14.52 17.21 11.62
C GLN A 264 -15.40 18.22 12.38
N SER A 265 -14.81 19.14 13.14
CA SER A 265 -15.51 20.23 13.82
C SER A 265 -16.11 21.30 12.88
N GLN A 266 -15.77 21.27 11.60
CA GLN A 266 -16.24 22.22 10.58
C GLN A 266 -17.15 21.58 9.52
N ILE A 267 -17.40 20.27 9.61
CA ILE A 267 -18.39 19.62 8.76
C ILE A 267 -19.77 20.00 9.33
N PRO A 268 -20.62 20.73 8.58
CA PRO A 268 -21.99 20.98 9.03
C PRO A 268 -22.68 19.62 9.27
N GLN A 269 -23.24 19.44 10.46
CA GLN A 269 -24.16 18.34 10.73
C GLN A 269 -25.45 18.61 9.98
N GLU A 270 -25.46 18.50 8.67
CA GLU A 270 -26.70 18.47 7.90
C GLU A 270 -27.32 17.08 8.09
N GLY A 271 -28.50 17.12 8.61
CA GLY A 271 -29.27 16.07 9.24
C GLY A 271 -29.34 14.76 8.44
N ILE A 272 -29.12 13.72 9.17
CA ILE A 272 -29.65 12.39 8.87
C ILE A 272 -31.16 12.49 9.02
N PHE A 273 -31.90 12.53 7.90
CA PHE A 273 -33.30 12.19 7.81
C PHE A 273 -33.46 10.95 6.96
#